data_efb282e9a7d272e992e115af6c59db0c
#
_entry.id   efb282e9a7d272e992e115af6c59db0c
#
_cell.length_a   1.000
_cell.length_b   1.000
_cell.length_c   1.000
_cell.angle_alpha   90.00
_cell.angle_beta   90.00
_cell.angle_gamma   90.00
#
_symmetry.space_group_name_H-M   'P 1'
#
loop_
_entity.id
_entity.type
_entity.pdbx_description
1 polymer ?
#
loop_
_entity_poly.entity_id
_entity_poly.type
_entity_poly.pdbx_seq_one_letter_code
_entity_poly.pdbx_strand_id
1 'polypeptide(L)'
;MYGVNSGFNNYPVVNITYEAVLAYCDWLTQKYNNTKGRTYQKVKFKLPNNSEWELAALGGHKDFHFPWGGPYLRNSVGCYLANYAPLEDRFIYRKNSVTKYNYPNNDLTISRGIDGAIIPSTVTSYFPNDIGLYNCSGNVSEMLNVKYQAKGGSWFSGYQTLLIRSNEIYTS
;
A
#
# COMPACT_ATOMS: atom_id res chain seq x y z
N MET A 1 -21.94 -6.66 0.83
CA MET A 1 -21.34 -6.56 -0.53
C MET A 1 -20.55 -5.26 -0.58
N TYR A 2 -19.25 -5.31 -0.84
CA TYR A 2 -18.27 -4.22 -0.67
C TYR A 2 -18.60 -2.97 -1.52
N GLY A 3 -19.21 -3.12 -2.68
CA GLY A 3 -19.51 -2.00 -3.60
C GLY A 3 -20.94 -1.43 -3.50
N VAL A 4 -21.76 -1.89 -2.56
CA VAL A 4 -23.18 -1.48 -2.47
C VAL A 4 -23.50 -0.79 -1.12
N ASN A 5 -22.58 -0.90 -0.15
CA ASN A 5 -22.76 -0.30 1.17
C ASN A 5 -21.99 1.04 1.22
N SER A 6 -22.71 2.14 1.45
CA SER A 6 -22.14 3.49 1.59
C SER A 6 -21.06 3.61 2.68
N GLY A 7 -21.02 2.71 3.65
CA GLY A 7 -19.97 2.63 4.67
C GLY A 7 -18.57 2.36 4.11
N PHE A 8 -18.44 1.86 2.87
CA PHE A 8 -17.17 1.58 2.22
C PHE A 8 -16.78 2.60 1.13
N ASN A 9 -17.48 3.73 1.01
CA ASN A 9 -17.20 4.73 -0.02
C ASN A 9 -15.76 5.29 0.02
N ASN A 10 -15.13 5.29 1.20
CA ASN A 10 -13.77 5.78 1.41
C ASN A 10 -12.74 4.64 1.54
N TYR A 11 -13.10 3.42 1.18
CA TYR A 11 -12.18 2.29 1.19
C TYR A 11 -11.60 2.03 -0.20
N PRO A 12 -10.40 1.44 -0.29
CA PRO A 12 -9.81 1.11 -1.58
C PRO A 12 -10.64 0.06 -2.30
N VAL A 13 -10.70 0.13 -3.61
CA VAL A 13 -11.33 -0.90 -4.44
C VAL A 13 -10.41 -2.11 -4.51
N VAL A 14 -10.94 -3.30 -4.21
CA VAL A 14 -10.21 -4.57 -4.24
C VAL A 14 -10.94 -5.59 -5.12
N ASN A 15 -10.28 -6.70 -5.46
CA ASN A 15 -10.83 -7.76 -6.32
C ASN A 15 -11.24 -7.25 -7.70
N ILE A 16 -10.40 -6.42 -8.31
CA ILE A 16 -10.57 -5.92 -9.67
C ILE A 16 -9.52 -6.50 -10.59
N THR A 17 -9.86 -6.72 -11.85
CA THR A 17 -8.93 -7.21 -12.85
C THR A 17 -8.07 -6.05 -13.41
N TYR A 18 -6.90 -6.39 -13.94
CA TYR A 18 -6.02 -5.42 -14.62
C TYR A 18 -6.74 -4.71 -15.76
N GLU A 19 -7.51 -5.43 -16.56
CA GLU A 19 -8.29 -4.91 -17.68
C GLU A 19 -9.37 -3.92 -17.21
N ALA A 20 -10.03 -4.21 -16.08
CA ALA A 20 -11.02 -3.31 -15.50
C ALA A 20 -10.38 -1.98 -15.03
N VAL A 21 -9.16 -2.03 -14.47
CA VAL A 21 -8.43 -0.81 -14.08
C VAL A 21 -8.04 0.01 -15.31
N LEU A 22 -7.57 -0.62 -16.39
CA LEU A 22 -7.26 0.10 -17.63
C LEU A 22 -8.51 0.77 -18.23
N ALA A 23 -9.64 0.05 -18.27
CA ALA A 23 -10.91 0.61 -18.73
C ALA A 23 -11.37 1.78 -17.86
N TYR A 24 -11.19 1.70 -16.55
CA TYR A 24 -11.48 2.80 -15.63
C TYR A 24 -10.59 4.02 -15.89
N CYS A 25 -9.29 3.83 -16.10
CA CYS A 25 -8.36 4.91 -16.44
C CYS A 25 -8.78 5.64 -17.74
N ASP A 26 -9.18 4.88 -18.75
CA ASP A 26 -9.65 5.44 -20.02
C ASP A 26 -10.97 6.21 -19.86
N TRP A 27 -11.92 5.63 -19.11
CA TRP A 27 -13.18 6.30 -18.79
C TRP A 27 -12.95 7.60 -18.01
N LEU A 28 -12.10 7.56 -16.98
CA LEU A 28 -11.78 8.75 -16.18
C LEU A 28 -11.08 9.83 -17.01
N THR A 29 -10.20 9.42 -17.93
CA THR A 29 -9.53 10.31 -18.89
C THR A 29 -10.56 11.03 -19.75
N GLN A 30 -11.50 10.31 -20.34
CA GLN A 30 -12.56 10.88 -21.16
C GLN A 30 -13.49 11.80 -20.35
N LYS A 31 -13.93 11.33 -19.19
CA LYS A 31 -14.77 12.10 -18.27
C LYS A 31 -14.14 13.44 -17.89
N TYR A 32 -12.87 13.42 -17.45
CA TYR A 32 -12.15 14.63 -17.07
C TYR A 32 -12.02 15.60 -18.26
N ASN A 33 -11.58 15.12 -19.42
CA ASN A 33 -11.34 15.97 -20.59
C ASN A 33 -12.62 16.56 -21.19
N ASN A 34 -13.79 15.97 -20.92
CA ASN A 34 -15.10 16.48 -21.33
C ASN A 34 -15.74 17.41 -20.28
N THR A 35 -15.18 17.53 -19.06
CA THR A 35 -15.71 18.39 -18.00
C THR A 35 -15.34 19.85 -18.28
N LYS A 36 -16.31 20.75 -18.18
CA LYS A 36 -16.06 22.21 -18.26
C LYS A 36 -15.44 22.72 -16.95
N GLY A 37 -14.58 23.73 -17.04
CA GLY A 37 -13.94 24.37 -15.88
C GLY A 37 -12.84 23.51 -15.20
N ARG A 38 -12.32 22.51 -15.90
CA ARG A 38 -11.20 21.68 -15.43
C ARG A 38 -9.91 22.49 -15.30
N THR A 39 -9.06 22.12 -14.34
CA THR A 39 -7.79 22.80 -14.07
C THR A 39 -6.77 22.62 -15.19
N TYR A 40 -6.69 21.41 -15.76
CA TYR A 40 -5.74 21.09 -16.83
C TYR A 40 -6.48 20.93 -18.16
N GLN A 41 -5.90 21.45 -19.25
CA GLN A 41 -6.53 21.38 -20.57
C GLN A 41 -6.71 19.95 -21.07
N LYS A 42 -5.70 19.12 -20.87
CA LYS A 42 -5.70 17.71 -21.29
C LYS A 42 -4.96 16.85 -20.25
N VAL A 43 -5.62 15.79 -19.82
CA VAL A 43 -5.08 14.83 -18.85
C VAL A 43 -5.24 13.42 -19.41
N LYS A 44 -4.29 12.55 -19.11
CA LYS A 44 -4.38 11.10 -19.32
C LYS A 44 -4.15 10.39 -17.99
N PHE A 45 -5.17 9.72 -17.48
CA PHE A 45 -5.03 8.82 -16.33
C PHE A 45 -4.48 7.49 -16.80
N LYS A 46 -3.53 6.94 -16.06
CA LYS A 46 -2.88 5.65 -16.35
C LYS A 46 -2.35 5.01 -15.09
N LEU A 47 -2.11 3.70 -15.11
CA LEU A 47 -1.30 3.05 -14.09
C LEU A 47 0.15 3.57 -14.15
N PRO A 48 0.81 3.74 -13.00
CA PRO A 48 2.21 4.16 -12.93
C PRO A 48 3.13 3.01 -13.39
N ASN A 49 4.27 3.35 -13.95
CA ASN A 49 5.38 2.41 -14.01
C ASN A 49 6.12 2.34 -12.66
N ASN A 50 7.05 1.40 -12.54
CA ASN A 50 7.80 1.18 -11.29
C ASN A 50 8.48 2.47 -10.78
N SER A 51 9.17 3.18 -11.66
CA SER A 51 9.91 4.40 -11.30
C SER A 51 8.98 5.57 -10.94
N GLU A 52 7.85 5.72 -11.64
CA GLU A 52 6.84 6.73 -11.33
C GLU A 52 6.22 6.46 -9.94
N TRP A 53 5.91 5.20 -9.64
CA TRP A 53 5.38 4.81 -8.34
C TRP A 53 6.40 5.08 -7.22
N GLU A 54 7.65 4.65 -7.39
CA GLU A 54 8.72 4.89 -6.40
C GLU A 54 8.95 6.38 -6.15
N LEU A 55 8.98 7.19 -7.21
CA LEU A 55 9.14 8.64 -7.10
C LEU A 55 7.98 9.27 -6.31
N ALA A 56 6.76 8.82 -6.56
CA ALA A 56 5.57 9.28 -5.84
C ALA A 56 5.63 8.86 -4.36
N ALA A 57 5.98 7.61 -4.05
CA ALA A 57 6.08 7.10 -2.70
C ALA A 57 7.21 7.78 -1.90
N LEU A 58 8.34 8.13 -2.55
CA LEU A 58 9.44 8.88 -1.96
C LEU A 58 9.04 10.30 -1.52
N GLY A 59 7.97 10.88 -2.05
CA GLY A 59 7.49 12.19 -1.62
C GLY A 59 8.47 13.35 -1.77
N GLY A 60 9.42 13.26 -2.74
CA GLY A 60 10.47 14.26 -2.95
C GLY A 60 11.82 13.93 -2.30
N HIS A 61 11.93 12.86 -1.55
CA HIS A 61 13.17 12.37 -0.93
C HIS A 61 13.87 11.34 -1.80
N LYS A 62 15.17 11.05 -1.50
CA LYS A 62 15.97 10.12 -2.31
C LYS A 62 16.25 8.78 -1.63
N ASP A 63 16.37 8.81 -0.30
CA ASP A 63 16.95 7.69 0.46
C ASP A 63 15.97 7.09 1.48
N PHE A 64 14.67 7.37 1.34
CA PHE A 64 13.66 6.80 2.21
C PHE A 64 13.40 5.33 1.88
N HIS A 65 13.30 4.51 2.92
CA HIS A 65 12.87 3.12 2.81
C HIS A 65 11.35 3.00 2.78
N PHE A 66 10.68 3.88 3.49
CA PHE A 66 9.22 3.96 3.61
C PHE A 66 8.74 5.38 3.32
N PRO A 67 7.48 5.58 2.92
CA PRO A 67 6.93 6.90 2.59
C PRO A 67 7.02 7.95 3.72
N TRP A 68 7.11 7.52 4.96
CA TRP A 68 7.25 8.37 6.14
C TRP A 68 8.70 8.64 6.57
N GLY A 69 9.70 8.18 5.84
CA GLY A 69 11.12 8.48 5.99
C GLY A 69 11.93 7.45 6.74
N GLY A 70 11.80 7.36 8.04
CA GLY A 70 12.66 6.54 8.89
C GLY A 70 12.55 5.03 8.64
N PRO A 71 13.45 4.22 9.22
CA PRO A 71 13.46 2.77 9.03
C PRO A 71 12.46 2.03 9.92
N TYR A 72 11.71 2.74 10.73
CA TYR A 72 10.82 2.16 11.73
C TYR A 72 9.40 2.03 11.20
N LEU A 73 8.73 0.96 11.60
CA LEU A 73 7.33 0.67 11.27
C LEU A 73 6.34 1.24 12.31
N ARG A 74 6.88 1.80 13.39
CA ARG A 74 6.13 2.46 14.47
C ARG A 74 6.70 3.85 14.73
N ASN A 75 5.83 4.76 15.16
CA ASN A 75 6.25 6.08 15.64
C ASN A 75 6.81 6.01 17.09
N SER A 76 7.25 7.16 17.61
CA SER A 76 7.85 7.27 18.95
C SER A 76 6.90 6.92 20.11
N VAL A 77 5.60 6.89 19.87
CA VAL A 77 4.59 6.48 20.87
C VAL A 77 4.11 5.04 20.67
N GLY A 78 4.73 4.29 19.72
CA GLY A 78 4.47 2.87 19.50
C GLY A 78 3.35 2.55 18.49
N CYS A 79 2.70 3.56 17.90
CA CYS A 79 1.66 3.33 16.90
C CYS A 79 2.24 2.90 15.55
N TYR A 80 1.61 1.94 14.89
CA TYR A 80 1.98 1.52 13.55
C TYR A 80 1.78 2.65 12.53
N LEU A 81 2.65 2.70 11.54
CA LEU A 81 2.65 3.74 10.49
C LEU A 81 1.99 3.29 9.19
N ALA A 82 1.60 2.02 9.10
CA ALA A 82 0.90 1.44 7.96
C ALA A 82 0.00 0.28 8.40
N ASN A 83 -1.00 -0.02 7.58
CA ASN A 83 -1.82 -1.23 7.72
C ASN A 83 -1.14 -2.40 7.01
N TYR A 84 -0.57 -3.32 7.77
CA TYR A 84 0.14 -4.50 7.27
C TYR A 84 0.05 -5.65 8.28
N ALA A 85 0.63 -6.82 7.96
CA ALA A 85 0.68 -7.96 8.85
C ALA A 85 2.01 -8.00 9.63
N PRO A 86 2.08 -7.43 10.85
CA PRO A 86 3.29 -7.46 11.65
C PRO A 86 3.56 -8.87 12.19
N LEU A 87 4.83 -9.23 12.31
CA LEU A 87 5.24 -10.41 13.08
C LEU A 87 5.02 -10.15 14.57
N GLU A 88 4.49 -11.12 15.29
CA GLU A 88 4.40 -11.05 16.75
C GLU A 88 5.79 -11.11 17.39
N ASP A 89 6.00 -10.35 18.46
CA ASP A 89 7.26 -10.30 19.21
C ASP A 89 7.68 -11.67 19.76
N ARG A 90 6.73 -12.57 20.01
CA ARG A 90 7.01 -13.95 20.45
C ARG A 90 7.82 -14.79 19.46
N PHE A 91 7.88 -14.38 18.18
CA PHE A 91 8.72 -15.02 17.18
C PHE A 91 10.15 -14.48 17.13
N ILE A 92 10.43 -13.45 17.93
CA ILE A 92 11.74 -12.83 18.03
C ILE A 92 12.36 -13.23 19.36
N TYR A 93 13.46 -13.96 19.32
CA TYR A 93 14.20 -14.29 20.54
C TYR A 93 15.71 -14.15 20.33
N ARG A 94 16.42 -13.88 21.41
CA ARG A 94 17.86 -13.82 21.43
C ARG A 94 18.43 -15.05 22.14
N LYS A 95 19.26 -15.81 21.44
CA LYS A 95 20.00 -16.93 21.98
C LYS A 95 21.49 -16.73 21.71
N ASN A 96 22.33 -16.76 22.74
CA ASN A 96 23.79 -16.59 22.62
C ASN A 96 24.19 -15.34 21.82
N SER A 97 23.62 -14.19 22.15
CA SER A 97 23.86 -12.89 21.51
C SER A 97 23.47 -12.79 20.03
N VAL A 98 22.85 -13.81 19.47
CA VAL A 98 22.32 -13.81 18.10
C VAL A 98 20.82 -13.67 18.15
N THR A 99 20.30 -12.66 17.48
CA THR A 99 18.84 -12.53 17.28
C THR A 99 18.41 -13.55 16.25
N LYS A 100 17.48 -14.42 16.60
CA LYS A 100 16.88 -15.39 15.69
C LYS A 100 15.39 -15.12 15.58
N TYR A 101 14.88 -15.28 14.37
CA TYR A 101 13.46 -15.28 14.08
C TYR A 101 13.00 -16.74 14.09
N ASN A 102 12.07 -17.08 14.97
CA ASN A 102 11.46 -18.40 14.97
C ASN A 102 10.18 -18.32 14.14
N TYR A 103 10.24 -18.81 12.91
CA TYR A 103 9.04 -18.98 12.08
C TYR A 103 8.44 -20.33 12.43
N PRO A 104 7.26 -20.40 13.05
CA PRO A 104 6.58 -21.68 13.25
C PRO A 104 6.31 -22.29 11.87
N ASN A 105 6.67 -23.53 11.70
CA ASN A 105 6.37 -24.29 10.50
C ASN A 105 4.86 -24.20 10.22
N ASN A 106 4.48 -23.53 9.16
CA ASN A 106 3.15 -23.43 8.55
C ASN A 106 2.03 -22.69 9.31
N ASP A 107 2.20 -22.22 10.53
CA ASP A 107 1.23 -21.36 11.21
C ASP A 107 1.84 -19.96 11.43
N LEU A 108 1.90 -19.16 10.37
CA LEU A 108 1.99 -17.72 10.50
C LEU A 108 0.67 -17.23 11.13
N THR A 109 0.54 -17.39 12.44
CA THR A 109 -0.41 -16.59 13.20
C THR A 109 0.12 -15.17 13.19
N ILE A 110 -0.09 -14.53 12.05
CA ILE A 110 0.10 -13.12 11.86
C ILE A 110 -0.75 -12.46 12.92
N SER A 111 -0.17 -11.57 13.71
CA SER A 111 -0.91 -10.75 14.68
C SER A 111 -1.86 -9.82 13.94
N ARG A 112 -2.94 -10.39 13.42
CA ARG A 112 -3.98 -9.64 12.76
C ARG A 112 -4.64 -8.74 13.80
N GLY A 113 -4.64 -7.43 13.57
CA GLY A 113 -5.37 -6.48 14.39
C GLY A 113 -4.61 -5.89 15.58
N ILE A 114 -3.28 -6.06 15.69
CA ILE A 114 -2.49 -5.34 16.70
C ILE A 114 -2.50 -3.82 16.44
N ASP A 115 -2.57 -3.41 15.19
CA ASP A 115 -2.76 -2.01 14.78
C ASP A 115 -4.24 -1.61 14.63
N GLY A 116 -5.15 -2.56 14.86
CA GLY A 116 -6.60 -2.37 14.75
C GLY A 116 -7.19 -2.67 13.38
N ALA A 117 -6.41 -3.06 12.36
CA ALA A 117 -6.91 -3.31 11.02
C ALA A 117 -6.68 -4.75 10.55
N ILE A 118 -7.72 -5.58 10.62
CA ILE A 118 -7.76 -6.97 10.07
C ILE A 118 -8.18 -6.98 8.60
N ILE A 119 -8.60 -5.84 8.07
CA ILE A 119 -9.12 -5.61 6.72
C ILE A 119 -8.52 -4.33 6.16
N PRO A 120 -8.69 -4.01 4.88
CA PRO A 120 -8.32 -2.71 4.36
C PRO A 120 -8.94 -1.58 5.19
N SER A 121 -8.17 -0.54 5.45
CA SER A 121 -8.61 0.69 6.09
C SER A 121 -9.03 1.74 5.05
N THR A 122 -9.58 2.87 5.49
CA THR A 122 -9.95 3.96 4.58
C THR A 122 -8.73 4.51 3.84
N VAL A 123 -8.93 5.08 2.66
CA VAL A 123 -7.85 5.58 1.80
C VAL A 123 -7.06 6.75 2.39
N THR A 124 -7.58 7.38 3.45
CA THR A 124 -6.92 8.47 4.19
C THR A 124 -6.49 8.06 5.59
N SER A 125 -6.43 6.77 5.87
CA SER A 125 -5.87 6.26 7.14
C SER A 125 -4.37 6.47 7.17
N TYR A 126 -3.83 6.55 8.38
CA TYR A 126 -2.43 6.84 8.66
C TYR A 126 -2.00 8.24 8.17
N PHE A 127 -0.68 8.46 8.01
CA PHE A 127 -0.15 9.75 7.62
C PHE A 127 0.24 9.76 6.14
N PRO A 128 -0.05 10.85 5.40
CA PRO A 128 0.44 11.00 4.03
C PRO A 128 1.94 11.21 4.01
N ASN A 129 2.58 10.95 2.86
CA ASN A 129 3.94 11.42 2.62
C ASN A 129 3.96 12.95 2.34
N ASP A 130 5.15 13.53 2.15
CA ASP A 130 5.33 14.98 2.05
C ASP A 130 4.67 15.63 0.82
N ILE A 131 4.24 14.84 -0.18
CA ILE A 131 3.43 15.33 -1.31
C ILE A 131 1.94 15.01 -1.18
N GLY A 132 1.49 14.53 -0.01
CA GLY A 132 0.09 14.30 0.30
C GLY A 132 -0.48 12.95 -0.14
N LEU A 133 0.35 11.96 -0.50
CA LEU A 133 -0.11 10.62 -0.85
C LEU A 133 -0.21 9.73 0.39
N TYR A 134 -1.38 9.11 0.56
CA TYR A 134 -1.69 8.18 1.65
C TYR A 134 -1.43 6.73 1.22
N ASN A 135 -1.13 5.88 2.19
CA ASN A 135 -1.09 4.42 2.06
C ASN A 135 -0.20 3.88 0.92
N CYS A 136 0.85 4.61 0.50
CA CYS A 136 1.85 4.07 -0.43
C CYS A 136 2.60 2.85 0.14
N SER A 137 2.46 2.55 1.44
CA SER A 137 2.93 1.33 2.07
C SER A 137 1.81 0.75 2.92
N GLY A 138 1.45 -0.51 2.67
CA GLY A 138 0.36 -1.21 3.33
C GLY A 138 -1.02 -0.87 2.78
N ASN A 139 -2.04 -1.32 3.47
CA ASN A 139 -3.45 -1.24 3.11
C ASN A 139 -3.81 -2.13 1.92
N VAL A 140 -3.55 -1.73 0.68
CA VAL A 140 -3.72 -2.56 -0.51
C VAL A 140 -2.53 -2.42 -1.45
N SER A 141 -2.07 -3.52 -2.03
CA SER A 141 -1.02 -3.49 -3.05
C SER A 141 -1.52 -2.78 -4.32
N GLU A 142 -0.73 -1.89 -4.88
CA GLU A 142 -1.10 -1.03 -5.99
C GLU A 142 -0.55 -1.56 -7.31
N MET A 143 -1.43 -1.75 -8.30
CA MET A 143 -1.07 -2.26 -9.62
C MET A 143 -0.17 -1.30 -10.37
N LEU A 144 0.86 -1.84 -11.03
CA LEU A 144 1.68 -1.12 -11.99
C LEU A 144 1.16 -1.27 -13.43
N ASN A 145 1.74 -0.51 -14.35
CA ASN A 145 1.41 -0.57 -15.78
C ASN A 145 1.86 -1.87 -16.47
N VAL A 146 2.58 -2.74 -15.77
CA VAL A 146 2.93 -4.08 -16.20
C VAL A 146 2.02 -5.06 -15.47
N LYS A 147 1.24 -5.84 -16.22
CA LYS A 147 0.30 -6.83 -15.66
C LYS A 147 1.04 -7.78 -14.71
N TYR A 148 0.39 -8.13 -13.60
CA TYR A 148 0.91 -8.96 -12.52
C TYR A 148 1.99 -8.31 -11.63
N GLN A 149 2.36 -7.06 -11.85
CA GLN A 149 3.26 -6.33 -10.97
C GLN A 149 2.49 -5.35 -10.09
N ALA A 150 2.86 -5.31 -8.82
CA ALA A 150 2.32 -4.38 -7.83
C ALA A 150 3.42 -3.90 -6.87
N LYS A 151 3.09 -2.88 -6.08
CA LYS A 151 3.97 -2.30 -5.06
C LYS A 151 3.17 -1.92 -3.81
N GLY A 152 3.90 -1.61 -2.75
CA GLY A 152 3.38 -1.03 -1.52
C GLY A 152 2.98 -2.06 -0.46
N GLY A 153 2.70 -3.30 -0.83
CA GLY A 153 2.20 -4.29 0.11
C GLY A 153 0.76 -4.04 0.53
N SER A 154 0.19 -4.97 1.26
CA SER A 154 -1.22 -4.94 1.69
C SER A 154 -1.35 -5.17 3.20
N TRP A 155 -2.57 -5.06 3.73
CA TRP A 155 -2.91 -5.41 5.11
C TRP A 155 -2.55 -6.86 5.49
N PHE A 156 -2.27 -7.69 4.50
CA PHE A 156 -1.92 -9.11 4.65
C PHE A 156 -0.44 -9.40 4.40
N SER A 157 0.32 -8.42 3.97
CA SER A 157 1.73 -8.54 3.59
C SER A 157 2.67 -8.32 4.78
N GLY A 158 3.83 -8.98 4.77
CA GLY A 158 4.91 -8.71 5.71
C GLY A 158 5.61 -7.37 5.41
N TYR A 159 6.41 -6.88 6.34
CA TYR A 159 7.05 -5.56 6.24
C TYR A 159 7.99 -5.40 5.03
N GLN A 160 8.54 -6.49 4.50
CA GLN A 160 9.47 -6.44 3.36
C GLN A 160 8.82 -5.86 2.10
N THR A 161 7.53 -6.13 1.90
CA THR A 161 6.79 -5.62 0.74
C THR A 161 6.40 -4.16 0.87
N LEU A 162 6.42 -3.61 2.10
CA LEU A 162 6.16 -2.20 2.38
C LEU A 162 7.30 -1.27 1.95
N LEU A 163 8.48 -1.82 1.72
CA LEU A 163 9.63 -1.03 1.28
C LEU A 163 9.35 -0.42 -0.10
N ILE A 164 9.65 0.86 -0.28
CA ILE A 164 9.42 1.59 -1.54
C ILE A 164 10.06 0.86 -2.73
N ARG A 165 11.23 0.23 -2.52
CA ARG A 165 11.98 -0.46 -3.58
C ARG A 165 11.66 -1.95 -3.70
N SER A 166 10.71 -2.47 -2.93
CA SER A 166 10.23 -3.85 -3.10
C SER A 166 9.29 -3.96 -4.31
N ASN A 167 9.22 -5.16 -4.87
CA ASN A 167 8.28 -5.50 -5.93
C ASN A 167 7.43 -6.69 -5.49
N GLU A 168 6.18 -6.68 -5.87
CA GLU A 168 5.25 -7.78 -5.66
C GLU A 168 4.75 -8.31 -6.99
N ILE A 169 4.47 -9.62 -7.02
CA ILE A 169 3.78 -10.28 -8.13
C ILE A 169 2.43 -10.73 -7.59
N TYR A 170 1.36 -10.34 -8.25
CA TYR A 170 0.02 -10.82 -7.94
C TYR A 170 -0.49 -11.80 -9.00
N THR A 171 -1.36 -12.71 -8.59
CA THR A 171 -2.08 -13.61 -9.51
C THR A 171 -3.49 -13.09 -9.71
N SER A 172 -3.99 -13.21 -10.93
CA SER A 172 -5.39 -12.87 -11.28
C SER A 172 -6.37 -13.90 -10.70
#